data_2a3fb4262e2f6fc0ce10183071347b0e
#
_entry.id   2a3fb4262e2f6fc0ce10183071347b0e
#
_cell.length_a   1.000
_cell.length_b   1.000
_cell.length_c   1.000
_cell.angle_alpha   90.00
_cell.angle_beta   90.00
_cell.angle_gamma   90.00
#
_symmetry.space_group_name_H-M   'P 1'
#
loop_
_entity.id
_entity.type
_entity.pdbx_description
1 polymer ?
#
loop_
_entity_poly.entity_id
_entity_poly.type
_entity_poly.pdbx_seq_one_letter_code
_entity_poly.pdbx_strand_id
1 'polypeptide(L)'
;MNTSYYAAGVRSRDWARALNGALAAVLAGVLAFAWAQTARLAEANARLNAVVQKALYETCELTEGVSVNFRKALVAGEPGQLQTLLNEIALQTQGALSNLALLPLGQETVSGTLKFINQAGDFATALSARLGNGGAVGAEDTRAMEQLSETAAAFSVRMGRLLERYEAGEAVFDGDGAGGEEDLYPITGPAADYPTLLYDGPFSDGQTDGEFRALAGLAAVDEARARQALAAFVGQQAGEVTFTGESEIPVACYEYTLRLGAYRLSAGVTRAGGEVLYMLCDSAAGEAVLTDAQAADAAKAFLLSRGYGEMELSYSSRFDGILTANFAAVQDGVVLYPDLVKVQVSLADGTVVGLEAANYLMNHVRREISLPKLTEADAVGRIGGALTPVGARLCVIPENDSEFLCYEVRATSGSDTFLAYIDATTGVERRLMQVVEGDGGAKVM
;
A
#
# COMPACT_ATOMS: atom_id res chain seq x y z
N MET A 1 -56.08 -46.71 -63.26
CA MET A 1 -56.29 -46.09 -61.91
C MET A 1 -55.16 -46.53 -61.00
N ASN A 2 -54.04 -45.78 -60.87
CA ASN A 2 -53.09 -45.94 -59.73
C ASN A 2 -51.82 -45.09 -59.96
N THR A 3 -51.95 -43.77 -60.15
CA THR A 3 -50.84 -42.87 -60.24
C THR A 3 -51.00 -41.61 -59.39
N SER A 4 -52.12 -41.44 -58.64
CA SER A 4 -52.41 -40.23 -57.87
C SER A 4 -51.99 -40.32 -56.39
N TYR A 5 -51.69 -41.48 -55.82
CA TYR A 5 -51.38 -41.60 -54.38
C TYR A 5 -49.90 -41.42 -54.08
N TYR A 6 -48.97 -41.57 -55.01
CA TYR A 6 -47.55 -41.41 -54.76
C TYR A 6 -47.09 -39.95 -54.77
N ALA A 7 -47.76 -39.04 -55.43
CA ALA A 7 -47.37 -37.64 -55.51
C ALA A 7 -47.76 -36.83 -54.25
N ALA A 8 -48.78 -37.24 -53.50
CA ALA A 8 -49.21 -36.57 -52.27
C ALA A 8 -48.26 -36.86 -51.06
N GLY A 9 -47.69 -38.07 -51.01
CA GLY A 9 -46.79 -38.49 -49.93
C GLY A 9 -45.41 -37.86 -49.99
N VAL A 10 -44.91 -37.53 -51.20
CA VAL A 10 -43.59 -36.86 -51.34
C VAL A 10 -43.68 -35.38 -50.97
N ARG A 11 -44.73 -34.68 -51.39
CA ARG A 11 -44.95 -33.26 -51.03
C ARG A 11 -45.12 -33.03 -49.49
N SER A 12 -45.75 -33.92 -48.75
CA SER A 12 -45.93 -33.82 -47.31
C SER A 12 -44.61 -34.03 -46.56
N ARG A 13 -43.73 -34.87 -47.08
CA ARG A 13 -42.43 -35.20 -46.48
C ARG A 13 -41.42 -34.05 -46.65
N ASP A 14 -41.44 -33.38 -47.79
CA ASP A 14 -40.57 -32.22 -48.06
C ASP A 14 -41.03 -30.99 -47.29
N TRP A 15 -42.35 -30.79 -47.09
CA TRP A 15 -42.87 -29.71 -46.26
C TRP A 15 -42.56 -29.93 -44.76
N ALA A 16 -42.63 -31.17 -44.26
CA ALA A 16 -42.25 -31.50 -42.90
C ALA A 16 -40.74 -31.29 -42.65
N ARG A 17 -39.87 -31.58 -43.61
CA ARG A 17 -38.43 -31.30 -43.54
C ARG A 17 -38.14 -29.81 -43.56
N ALA A 18 -38.84 -29.03 -44.36
CA ALA A 18 -38.72 -27.58 -44.41
C ALA A 18 -39.19 -26.93 -43.09
N LEU A 19 -40.30 -27.42 -42.54
CA LEU A 19 -40.80 -26.96 -41.23
C LEU A 19 -39.82 -27.28 -40.08
N ASN A 20 -39.29 -28.50 -40.05
CA ASN A 20 -38.29 -28.89 -39.04
C ASN A 20 -37.00 -28.08 -39.19
N GLY A 21 -36.56 -27.79 -40.42
CA GLY A 21 -35.42 -26.93 -40.69
C GLY A 21 -35.65 -25.49 -40.20
N ALA A 22 -36.85 -24.93 -40.44
CA ALA A 22 -37.21 -23.61 -39.97
C ALA A 22 -37.30 -23.55 -38.42
N LEU A 23 -37.88 -24.57 -37.77
CA LEU A 23 -37.92 -24.70 -36.34
C LEU A 23 -36.53 -24.82 -35.71
N ALA A 24 -35.66 -25.60 -36.30
CA ALA A 24 -34.25 -25.73 -35.86
C ALA A 24 -33.48 -24.41 -35.98
N ALA A 25 -33.70 -23.66 -37.09
CA ALA A 25 -33.09 -22.35 -37.29
C ALA A 25 -33.59 -21.31 -36.26
N VAL A 26 -34.88 -21.29 -35.94
CA VAL A 26 -35.46 -20.46 -34.90
C VAL A 26 -34.90 -20.81 -33.51
N LEU A 27 -34.83 -22.11 -33.18
CA LEU A 27 -34.27 -22.59 -31.91
C LEU A 27 -32.77 -22.21 -31.79
N ALA A 28 -31.99 -22.38 -32.83
CA ALA A 28 -30.59 -21.96 -32.86
C ALA A 28 -30.44 -20.43 -32.67
N GLY A 29 -31.33 -19.64 -33.30
CA GLY A 29 -31.36 -18.19 -33.11
C GLY A 29 -31.69 -17.77 -31.66
N VAL A 30 -32.68 -18.43 -31.04
CA VAL A 30 -33.04 -18.19 -29.64
C VAL A 30 -31.89 -18.57 -28.69
N LEU A 31 -31.24 -19.73 -28.93
CA LEU A 31 -30.09 -20.13 -28.12
C LEU A 31 -28.89 -19.19 -28.25
N ALA A 32 -28.58 -18.74 -29.47
CA ALA A 32 -27.54 -17.78 -29.74
C ALA A 32 -27.83 -16.41 -29.05
N PHE A 33 -29.10 -15.97 -29.15
CA PHE A 33 -29.53 -14.74 -28.45
C PHE A 33 -29.44 -14.88 -26.92
N ALA A 34 -29.91 -16.00 -26.35
CA ALA A 34 -29.82 -16.27 -24.94
C ALA A 34 -28.36 -16.29 -24.44
N TRP A 35 -27.49 -16.96 -25.20
CA TRP A 35 -26.05 -16.99 -24.93
C TRP A 35 -25.41 -15.58 -24.96
N ALA A 36 -25.77 -14.77 -25.98
CA ALA A 36 -25.27 -13.40 -26.09
C ALA A 36 -25.76 -12.53 -24.92
N GLN A 37 -26.97 -12.72 -24.44
CA GLN A 37 -27.51 -12.00 -23.28
C GLN A 37 -26.82 -12.44 -21.96
N THR A 38 -26.60 -13.74 -21.77
CA THR A 38 -25.85 -14.22 -20.59
C THR A 38 -24.42 -13.74 -20.58
N ALA A 39 -23.73 -13.68 -21.73
CA ALA A 39 -22.39 -13.13 -21.84
C ALA A 39 -22.33 -11.62 -21.46
N ARG A 40 -23.29 -10.83 -21.94
CA ARG A 40 -23.42 -9.41 -21.59
C ARG A 40 -23.71 -9.19 -20.13
N LEU A 41 -24.58 -10.01 -19.52
CA LEU A 41 -24.86 -9.96 -18.09
C LEU A 41 -23.63 -10.32 -17.25
N ALA A 42 -22.88 -11.36 -17.67
CA ALA A 42 -21.64 -11.74 -16.99
C ALA A 42 -20.59 -10.61 -17.06
N GLU A 43 -20.44 -9.94 -18.21
CA GLU A 43 -19.54 -8.80 -18.34
C GLU A 43 -20.00 -7.61 -17.49
N ALA A 44 -21.31 -7.29 -17.47
CA ALA A 44 -21.83 -6.22 -16.63
C ALA A 44 -21.64 -6.51 -15.13
N ASN A 45 -21.90 -7.74 -14.69
CA ASN A 45 -21.66 -8.16 -13.32
C ASN A 45 -20.16 -8.11 -12.94
N ALA A 46 -19.25 -8.52 -13.82
CA ALA A 46 -17.83 -8.43 -13.59
C ALA A 46 -17.36 -6.97 -13.41
N ARG A 47 -17.89 -6.05 -14.22
CA ARG A 47 -17.61 -4.61 -14.06
C ARG A 47 -18.17 -4.04 -12.76
N LEU A 48 -19.40 -4.43 -12.39
CA LEU A 48 -20.01 -3.99 -11.12
C LEU A 48 -19.20 -4.51 -9.92
N ASN A 49 -18.84 -5.78 -9.92
CA ASN A 49 -18.01 -6.37 -8.87
C ASN A 49 -16.66 -5.66 -8.74
N ALA A 50 -16.02 -5.29 -9.86
CA ALA A 50 -14.76 -4.54 -9.81
C ALA A 50 -14.92 -3.14 -9.19
N VAL A 51 -16.06 -2.46 -9.44
CA VAL A 51 -16.37 -1.17 -8.79
C VAL A 51 -16.61 -1.33 -7.29
N VAL A 52 -17.38 -2.33 -6.90
CA VAL A 52 -17.65 -2.64 -5.47
C VAL A 52 -16.36 -3.03 -4.75
N GLN A 53 -15.55 -3.87 -5.36
CA GLN A 53 -14.26 -4.27 -4.82
C GLN A 53 -13.35 -3.06 -4.58
N LYS A 54 -13.17 -2.21 -5.59
CA LYS A 54 -12.39 -0.99 -5.47
C LYS A 54 -12.93 -0.08 -4.37
N ALA A 55 -14.25 0.17 -4.34
CA ALA A 55 -14.87 1.00 -3.33
C ALA A 55 -14.66 0.46 -1.90
N LEU A 56 -14.71 -0.87 -1.72
CA LEU A 56 -14.46 -1.50 -0.43
C LEU A 56 -13.00 -1.30 0.04
N TYR A 57 -12.03 -1.58 -0.82
CA TYR A 57 -10.60 -1.36 -0.53
C TYR A 57 -10.32 0.10 -0.16
N GLU A 58 -10.76 1.03 -0.98
CA GLU A 58 -10.55 2.47 -0.74
C GLU A 58 -11.25 2.94 0.55
N THR A 59 -12.44 2.40 0.87
CA THR A 59 -13.12 2.74 2.14
C THR A 59 -12.32 2.23 3.34
N CYS A 60 -11.78 1.00 3.29
CA CYS A 60 -10.92 0.45 4.34
C CYS A 60 -9.70 1.35 4.58
N GLU A 61 -8.98 1.70 3.53
CA GLU A 61 -7.80 2.56 3.60
C GLU A 61 -8.12 3.95 4.19
N LEU A 62 -9.17 4.59 3.68
CA LEU A 62 -9.57 5.93 4.14
C LEU A 62 -10.02 5.93 5.61
N THR A 63 -10.76 4.90 6.04
CA THR A 63 -11.23 4.83 7.43
C THR A 63 -10.12 4.49 8.41
N GLU A 64 -9.13 3.70 8.01
CA GLU A 64 -7.90 3.49 8.77
C GLU A 64 -7.14 4.80 8.92
N GLY A 65 -6.96 5.55 7.81
CA GLY A 65 -6.33 6.86 7.82
C GLY A 65 -7.01 7.85 8.75
N VAL A 66 -8.35 7.90 8.77
CA VAL A 66 -9.13 8.73 9.70
C VAL A 66 -8.81 8.35 11.16
N SER A 67 -8.80 7.06 11.48
CA SER A 67 -8.48 6.56 12.83
C SER A 67 -7.08 6.98 13.28
N VAL A 68 -6.08 6.77 12.43
CA VAL A 68 -4.68 7.13 12.70
C VAL A 68 -4.52 8.65 12.84
N ASN A 69 -5.13 9.43 11.95
CA ASN A 69 -5.00 10.89 11.99
C ASN A 69 -5.67 11.50 13.22
N PHE A 70 -6.77 10.95 13.74
CA PHE A 70 -7.33 11.39 15.03
C PHE A 70 -6.36 11.10 16.19
N ARG A 71 -5.71 9.92 16.22
CA ARG A 71 -4.71 9.58 17.26
C ARG A 71 -3.49 10.50 17.19
N LYS A 72 -3.01 10.82 15.99
CA LYS A 72 -1.94 11.81 15.81
C LYS A 72 -2.38 13.21 16.24
N ALA A 73 -3.59 13.61 15.90
CA ALA A 73 -4.14 14.92 16.28
C ALA A 73 -4.20 15.14 17.81
N LEU A 74 -4.49 14.07 18.57
CA LEU A 74 -4.51 14.11 20.04
C LEU A 74 -3.12 14.35 20.66
N VAL A 75 -2.04 14.03 19.96
CA VAL A 75 -0.66 14.10 20.47
C VAL A 75 0.21 15.12 19.74
N ALA A 76 -0.32 15.77 18.70
CA ALA A 76 0.39 16.78 17.93
C ALA A 76 0.84 17.95 18.82
N GLY A 77 2.13 18.31 18.74
CA GLY A 77 2.74 19.38 19.55
C GLY A 77 2.53 20.78 18.99
N GLU A 78 2.35 20.88 17.67
CA GLU A 78 2.27 22.16 16.96
C GLU A 78 0.88 22.40 16.34
N PRO A 79 0.31 23.62 16.48
CA PRO A 79 -1.00 23.94 15.91
C PRO A 79 -1.08 23.76 14.40
N GLY A 80 0.02 24.03 13.66
CA GLY A 80 0.07 23.82 12.20
C GLY A 80 -0.02 22.36 11.82
N GLN A 81 0.67 21.48 12.56
CA GLN A 81 0.58 20.03 12.36
C GLN A 81 -0.83 19.51 12.66
N LEU A 82 -1.43 19.96 13.75
CA LEU A 82 -2.81 19.63 14.10
C LEU A 82 -3.78 20.05 12.99
N GLN A 83 -3.63 21.26 12.46
CA GLN A 83 -4.48 21.76 11.37
C GLN A 83 -4.33 20.90 10.10
N THR A 84 -3.11 20.48 9.77
CA THR A 84 -2.85 19.57 8.63
C THR A 84 -3.58 18.25 8.82
N LEU A 85 -3.44 17.62 9.99
CA LEU A 85 -4.11 16.35 10.31
C LEU A 85 -5.64 16.46 10.25
N LEU A 86 -6.22 17.54 10.75
CA LEU A 86 -7.67 17.79 10.67
C LEU A 86 -8.15 17.95 9.23
N ASN A 87 -7.37 18.62 8.37
CA ASN A 87 -7.68 18.74 6.95
C ASN A 87 -7.62 17.37 6.23
N GLU A 88 -6.63 16.55 6.57
CA GLU A 88 -6.53 15.17 6.05
C GLU A 88 -7.73 14.32 6.48
N ILE A 89 -8.16 14.40 7.75
CA ILE A 89 -9.37 13.72 8.24
C ILE A 89 -10.60 14.16 7.42
N ALA A 90 -10.75 15.46 7.19
CA ALA A 90 -11.89 15.97 6.40
C ALA A 90 -11.89 15.45 4.96
N LEU A 91 -10.73 15.37 4.31
CA LEU A 91 -10.60 14.81 2.96
C LEU A 91 -10.86 13.30 2.93
N GLN A 92 -10.31 12.56 3.88
CA GLN A 92 -10.49 11.11 3.98
C GLN A 92 -11.95 10.74 4.26
N THR A 93 -12.64 11.48 5.13
CA THR A 93 -14.05 11.26 5.40
C THR A 93 -14.92 11.51 4.17
N GLN A 94 -14.64 12.55 3.37
CA GLN A 94 -15.36 12.78 2.11
C GLN A 94 -15.13 11.66 1.09
N GLY A 95 -13.89 11.16 0.97
CA GLY A 95 -13.56 10.01 0.13
C GLY A 95 -14.30 8.75 0.57
N ALA A 96 -14.28 8.45 1.87
CA ALA A 96 -14.98 7.31 2.45
C ALA A 96 -16.50 7.37 2.22
N LEU A 97 -17.13 8.54 2.37
CA LEU A 97 -18.54 8.75 2.06
C LEU A 97 -18.88 8.43 0.60
N SER A 98 -18.01 8.90 -0.31
CA SER A 98 -18.20 8.68 -1.76
C SER A 98 -18.11 7.20 -2.12
N ASN A 99 -17.18 6.47 -1.52
CA ASN A 99 -16.99 5.04 -1.76
C ASN A 99 -18.07 4.19 -1.08
N LEU A 100 -18.48 4.52 0.15
CA LEU A 100 -19.57 3.83 0.84
C LEU A 100 -20.89 3.90 0.06
N ALA A 101 -21.15 5.00 -0.65
CA ALA A 101 -22.33 5.14 -1.50
C ALA A 101 -22.34 4.17 -2.71
N LEU A 102 -21.19 3.58 -3.05
CA LEU A 102 -21.04 2.58 -4.13
C LEU A 102 -21.20 1.15 -3.62
N LEU A 103 -21.15 0.93 -2.31
CA LEU A 103 -21.30 -0.39 -1.70
C LEU A 103 -22.81 -0.75 -1.61
N PRO A 104 -23.21 -1.97 -1.99
CA PRO A 104 -24.59 -2.42 -1.93
C PRO A 104 -24.99 -2.81 -0.48
N LEU A 105 -24.96 -1.84 0.43
CA LEU A 105 -25.31 -1.98 1.85
C LEU A 105 -26.78 -1.58 2.09
N GLY A 106 -27.41 -2.19 3.09
CA GLY A 106 -28.78 -1.85 3.49
C GLY A 106 -28.90 -0.41 4.05
N GLN A 107 -30.10 0.19 3.92
CA GLN A 107 -30.32 1.60 4.27
C GLN A 107 -30.06 1.92 5.75
N GLU A 108 -30.36 1.01 6.67
CA GLU A 108 -30.14 1.25 8.11
C GLU A 108 -28.67 1.27 8.47
N THR A 109 -27.89 0.33 7.93
CA THR A 109 -26.45 0.21 8.12
C THR A 109 -25.71 1.42 7.54
N VAL A 110 -26.08 1.80 6.32
CA VAL A 110 -25.54 3.00 5.63
C VAL A 110 -25.79 4.25 6.45
N SER A 111 -27.01 4.43 6.98
CA SER A 111 -27.40 5.66 7.68
C SER A 111 -26.58 5.91 8.96
N GLY A 112 -26.34 4.87 9.78
CA GLY A 112 -25.52 4.99 11.00
C GLY A 112 -24.05 5.28 10.68
N THR A 113 -23.50 4.58 9.71
CA THR A 113 -22.12 4.73 9.25
C THR A 113 -21.86 6.10 8.62
N LEU A 114 -22.74 6.53 7.71
CA LEU A 114 -22.67 7.86 7.09
C LEU A 114 -22.76 8.99 8.12
N LYS A 115 -23.61 8.82 9.14
CA LYS A 115 -23.73 9.81 10.22
C LYS A 115 -22.41 10.00 10.97
N PHE A 116 -21.76 8.90 11.36
CA PHE A 116 -20.46 8.96 12.03
C PHE A 116 -19.40 9.64 11.17
N ILE A 117 -19.23 9.20 9.92
CA ILE A 117 -18.20 9.74 9.02
C ILE A 117 -18.45 11.23 8.72
N ASN A 118 -19.71 11.63 8.51
CA ASN A 118 -20.05 13.05 8.36
C ASN A 118 -19.70 13.85 9.62
N GLN A 119 -20.05 13.35 10.81
CA GLN A 119 -19.73 14.03 12.06
C GLN A 119 -18.21 14.19 12.27
N ALA A 120 -17.42 13.17 11.92
CA ALA A 120 -15.96 13.23 11.99
C ALA A 120 -15.37 14.27 11.04
N GLY A 121 -15.88 14.34 9.79
CA GLY A 121 -15.47 15.32 8.79
C GLY A 121 -15.88 16.75 9.15
N ASP A 122 -17.11 16.94 9.62
CA ASP A 122 -17.63 18.26 10.05
C ASP A 122 -16.86 18.79 11.26
N PHE A 123 -16.59 17.92 12.26
CA PHE A 123 -15.78 18.28 13.42
C PHE A 123 -14.36 18.70 13.01
N ALA A 124 -13.70 17.89 12.17
CA ALA A 124 -12.35 18.19 11.69
C ALA A 124 -12.29 19.50 10.92
N THR A 125 -13.26 19.74 10.03
CA THR A 125 -13.37 20.99 9.25
C THR A 125 -13.58 22.20 10.16
N ALA A 126 -14.51 22.11 11.12
CA ALA A 126 -14.83 23.21 12.03
C ALA A 126 -13.64 23.55 12.96
N LEU A 127 -12.97 22.52 13.51
CA LEU A 127 -11.80 22.74 14.38
C LEU A 127 -10.60 23.29 13.58
N SER A 128 -10.32 22.76 12.38
CA SER A 128 -9.29 23.30 11.49
C SER A 128 -9.53 24.78 11.13
N ALA A 129 -10.76 25.14 10.76
CA ALA A 129 -11.11 26.53 10.46
C ALA A 129 -10.93 27.45 11.68
N ARG A 130 -11.29 26.98 12.88
CA ARG A 130 -11.08 27.74 14.13
C ARG A 130 -9.60 27.96 14.43
N LEU A 131 -8.75 26.93 14.26
CA LEU A 131 -7.30 27.03 14.42
C LEU A 131 -6.68 28.01 13.41
N GLY A 132 -7.11 27.95 12.15
CA GLY A 132 -6.68 28.86 11.08
C GLY A 132 -7.04 30.34 11.37
N ASN A 133 -8.06 30.57 12.18
CA ASN A 133 -8.47 31.91 12.64
C ASN A 133 -7.82 32.31 13.98
N GLY A 134 -6.80 31.61 14.46
CA GLY A 134 -6.08 31.91 15.69
C GLY A 134 -6.78 31.43 16.97
N GLY A 135 -7.79 30.53 16.84
CA GLY A 135 -8.41 29.87 17.99
C GLY A 135 -7.50 28.79 18.57
N ALA A 136 -7.86 28.29 19.74
CA ALA A 136 -7.15 27.22 20.43
C ALA A 136 -8.03 25.98 20.63
N VAL A 137 -7.39 24.82 20.85
CA VAL A 137 -8.07 23.58 21.24
C VAL A 137 -8.51 23.67 22.70
N GLY A 138 -9.78 23.44 22.94
CA GLY A 138 -10.35 23.39 24.30
C GLY A 138 -10.47 21.94 24.81
N ALA A 139 -10.76 21.81 26.11
CA ALA A 139 -10.97 20.49 26.72
C ALA A 139 -12.16 19.71 26.13
N GLU A 140 -13.17 20.41 25.58
CA GLU A 140 -14.30 19.78 24.87
C GLU A 140 -13.87 19.22 23.52
N ASP A 141 -12.99 19.93 22.80
CA ASP A 141 -12.43 19.46 21.54
C ASP A 141 -11.59 18.20 21.72
N THR A 142 -10.74 18.19 22.75
CA THR A 142 -9.92 17.03 23.08
C THR A 142 -10.78 15.79 23.37
N ARG A 143 -11.83 15.95 24.20
CA ARG A 143 -12.78 14.84 24.47
C ARG A 143 -13.52 14.39 23.21
N ALA A 144 -13.92 15.31 22.34
CA ALA A 144 -14.58 14.98 21.10
C ALA A 144 -13.60 14.21 20.16
N MET A 145 -12.35 14.63 20.06
CA MET A 145 -11.31 13.92 19.32
C MET A 145 -11.05 12.51 19.87
N GLU A 146 -11.00 12.35 21.21
CA GLU A 146 -10.86 11.05 21.86
C GLU A 146 -12.01 10.11 21.46
N GLN A 147 -13.27 10.56 21.59
CA GLN A 147 -14.45 9.76 21.21
C GLN A 147 -14.49 9.43 19.73
N LEU A 148 -14.15 10.41 18.86
CA LEU A 148 -14.09 10.18 17.41
C LEU A 148 -12.97 9.21 17.04
N SER A 149 -11.82 9.30 17.72
CA SER A 149 -10.69 8.38 17.55
C SER A 149 -11.07 6.94 17.88
N GLU A 150 -11.71 6.72 19.05
CA GLU A 150 -12.18 5.39 19.47
C GLU A 150 -13.21 4.82 18.48
N THR A 151 -14.16 5.66 18.06
CA THR A 151 -15.21 5.26 17.11
C THR A 151 -14.62 4.96 15.74
N ALA A 152 -13.66 5.79 15.26
CA ALA A 152 -12.96 5.57 14.00
C ALA A 152 -12.16 4.26 14.02
N ALA A 153 -11.47 3.98 15.12
CA ALA A 153 -10.73 2.73 15.30
C ALA A 153 -11.66 1.50 15.23
N ALA A 154 -12.77 1.54 15.97
CA ALA A 154 -13.77 0.46 15.95
C ALA A 154 -14.39 0.28 14.55
N PHE A 155 -14.64 1.38 13.84
CA PHE A 155 -15.19 1.34 12.48
C PHE A 155 -14.20 0.77 11.48
N SER A 156 -12.94 1.22 11.52
CA SER A 156 -11.87 0.72 10.67
C SER A 156 -11.70 -0.81 10.82
N VAL A 157 -11.68 -1.33 12.09
CA VAL A 157 -11.67 -2.79 12.36
C VAL A 157 -12.79 -3.54 11.65
N ARG A 158 -13.97 -2.99 11.64
CA ARG A 158 -15.13 -3.65 11.01
C ARG A 158 -15.06 -3.65 9.51
N MET A 159 -14.59 -2.55 8.93
CA MET A 159 -14.33 -2.47 7.49
C MET A 159 -13.28 -3.50 7.06
N GLY A 160 -12.22 -3.69 7.86
CA GLY A 160 -11.22 -4.73 7.63
C GLY A 160 -11.84 -6.14 7.60
N ARG A 161 -12.65 -6.50 8.59
CA ARG A 161 -13.35 -7.81 8.60
C ARG A 161 -14.29 -8.01 7.41
N LEU A 162 -14.99 -6.95 7.01
CA LEU A 162 -15.84 -7.00 5.82
C LEU A 162 -15.02 -7.30 4.57
N LEU A 163 -13.85 -6.67 4.45
CA LEU A 163 -12.92 -6.92 3.36
C LEU A 163 -12.39 -8.36 3.38
N GLU A 164 -11.95 -8.88 4.54
CA GLU A 164 -11.49 -10.28 4.69
C GLU A 164 -12.53 -11.27 4.23
N ARG A 165 -13.78 -11.10 4.66
CA ARG A 165 -14.89 -11.97 4.26
C ARG A 165 -15.16 -11.89 2.76
N TYR A 166 -15.08 -10.69 2.20
CA TYR A 166 -15.20 -10.49 0.76
C TYR A 166 -14.09 -11.19 -0.03
N GLU A 167 -12.84 -11.10 0.44
CA GLU A 167 -11.69 -11.81 -0.14
C GLU A 167 -11.77 -13.32 -0.01
N ALA A 168 -12.34 -13.82 1.10
CA ALA A 168 -12.64 -15.24 1.29
C ALA A 168 -13.74 -15.76 0.35
N GLY A 169 -14.36 -14.88 -0.46
CA GLY A 169 -15.43 -15.24 -1.39
C GLY A 169 -16.77 -15.44 -0.72
N GLU A 170 -16.95 -14.92 0.49
CA GLU A 170 -18.26 -14.92 1.14
C GLU A 170 -19.21 -13.92 0.46
N ALA A 171 -20.49 -14.26 0.43
CA ALA A 171 -21.54 -13.43 -0.13
C ALA A 171 -21.87 -12.25 0.83
N VAL A 172 -20.93 -11.31 0.96
CA VAL A 172 -21.00 -10.18 1.90
C VAL A 172 -22.07 -9.17 1.49
N PHE A 173 -22.38 -9.11 0.19
CA PHE A 173 -23.36 -8.19 -0.42
C PHE A 173 -24.48 -8.97 -1.11
N ASP A 174 -25.11 -9.91 -0.44
CA ASP A 174 -26.28 -10.58 -0.97
C ASP A 174 -27.48 -9.60 -1.02
N GLY A 175 -28.30 -9.72 -2.07
CA GLY A 175 -29.32 -8.75 -2.46
C GLY A 175 -30.39 -8.40 -1.42
N ASP A 176 -30.40 -9.06 -0.27
CA ASP A 176 -31.27 -8.75 0.86
C ASP A 176 -30.57 -7.94 1.98
N GLY A 177 -29.30 -7.52 1.76
CA GLY A 177 -28.55 -6.63 2.68
C GLY A 177 -28.05 -7.29 3.97
N ALA A 178 -28.36 -8.57 4.21
CA ALA A 178 -28.13 -9.20 5.52
C ALA A 178 -26.69 -9.69 5.79
N GLY A 179 -25.89 -9.91 4.76
CA GLY A 179 -24.58 -10.56 4.91
C GLY A 179 -23.46 -9.66 5.46
N GLY A 180 -23.48 -8.37 5.13
CA GLY A 180 -22.45 -7.39 5.56
C GLY A 180 -22.90 -6.46 6.69
N GLU A 181 -24.20 -6.48 7.03
CA GLU A 181 -24.79 -5.57 8.03
C GLU A 181 -24.35 -5.90 9.45
N GLU A 182 -24.16 -7.18 9.79
CA GLU A 182 -23.69 -7.60 11.12
C GLU A 182 -22.29 -7.08 11.44
N ASP A 183 -21.44 -6.89 10.42
CA ASP A 183 -20.09 -6.36 10.60
C ASP A 183 -20.07 -4.83 10.80
N LEU A 184 -21.07 -4.13 10.33
CA LEU A 184 -21.18 -2.67 10.43
C LEU A 184 -22.08 -2.18 11.55
N TYR A 185 -22.87 -3.05 12.20
CA TYR A 185 -23.85 -2.68 13.24
C TYR A 185 -23.70 -3.50 14.53
N PRO A 186 -23.76 -2.89 15.74
CA PRO A 186 -23.57 -1.48 16.14
C PRO A 186 -22.10 -1.15 16.39
N ILE A 187 -21.70 0.11 16.25
CA ILE A 187 -20.35 0.62 16.52
C ILE A 187 -20.11 0.66 18.05
N THR A 188 -20.10 -0.51 18.72
CA THR A 188 -19.81 -0.64 20.14
C THR A 188 -19.22 -2.01 20.44
N GLY A 189 -17.89 -2.11 20.66
CA GLY A 189 -17.20 -3.31 21.08
C GLY A 189 -15.68 -3.28 20.86
N PRO A 190 -14.90 -4.08 21.60
CA PRO A 190 -13.44 -4.05 21.55
C PRO A 190 -12.86 -4.52 20.22
N ALA A 191 -11.70 -3.97 19.87
CA ALA A 191 -10.94 -4.23 18.65
C ALA A 191 -10.49 -5.70 18.52
N ALA A 192 -10.41 -6.19 17.30
CA ALA A 192 -9.76 -7.45 16.93
C ALA A 192 -8.88 -7.23 15.66
N ASP A 193 -7.91 -8.12 15.49
CA ASP A 193 -6.77 -8.05 14.58
C ASP A 193 -7.10 -7.80 13.09
N TYR A 194 -6.18 -7.10 12.40
CA TYR A 194 -6.31 -6.67 11.00
C TYR A 194 -5.43 -7.44 10.03
N PRO A 195 -5.87 -7.66 8.77
CA PRO A 195 -4.93 -7.91 7.67
C PRO A 195 -4.29 -6.61 7.22
N THR A 196 -3.00 -6.66 7.05
CA THR A 196 -2.16 -5.51 6.73
C THR A 196 -2.26 -5.17 5.24
N LEU A 197 -2.78 -3.99 4.89
CA LEU A 197 -2.52 -3.39 3.59
C LEU A 197 -1.01 -3.12 3.45
N LEU A 198 -0.45 -3.46 2.30
CA LEU A 198 0.98 -3.28 2.01
C LEU A 198 1.33 -1.78 1.97
N TYR A 199 1.70 -1.22 3.11
CA TYR A 199 2.27 0.11 3.20
C TYR A 199 3.80 0.01 3.29
N ASP A 200 4.49 0.82 2.50
CA ASP A 200 5.94 0.68 2.29
C ASP A 200 6.83 1.39 3.34
N GLY A 201 6.26 1.82 4.47
CA GLY A 201 7.01 2.48 5.55
C GLY A 201 7.14 4.00 5.39
N PRO A 202 7.78 4.69 6.36
CA PRO A 202 7.90 6.14 6.35
C PRO A 202 8.70 6.62 5.12
N PHE A 203 8.16 7.61 4.41
CA PHE A 203 8.77 8.24 3.24
C PHE A 203 9.00 7.31 2.02
N SER A 204 8.33 6.14 1.97
CA SER A 204 8.44 5.20 0.85
C SER A 204 7.73 5.67 -0.42
N ASP A 205 6.77 6.58 -0.32
CA ASP A 205 6.08 7.23 -1.45
C ASP A 205 7.00 8.26 -2.14
N GLY A 206 8.28 7.93 -2.25
CA GLY A 206 9.28 8.76 -2.87
C GLY A 206 8.90 9.10 -4.31
N GLN A 207 9.31 10.30 -4.76
CA GLN A 207 9.08 10.82 -6.10
C GLN A 207 9.39 9.76 -7.16
N THR A 208 8.37 9.38 -7.93
CA THR A 208 8.53 8.45 -9.07
C THR A 208 8.98 9.15 -10.35
N ASP A 209 9.01 10.47 -10.38
CA ASP A 209 9.28 11.31 -11.56
C ASP A 209 10.51 12.22 -11.37
N GLY A 210 11.68 11.63 -11.04
CA GLY A 210 12.92 12.37 -10.81
C GLY A 210 14.10 11.94 -11.68
N GLU A 211 15.14 12.77 -11.77
CA GLU A 211 16.42 12.37 -12.33
C GLU A 211 17.11 11.35 -11.41
N PHE A 212 17.67 10.29 -11.99
CA PHE A 212 18.44 9.28 -11.27
C PHE A 212 19.84 9.84 -10.91
N ARG A 213 19.94 10.55 -9.80
CA ARG A 213 21.16 11.29 -9.39
C ARG A 213 22.36 10.38 -9.18
N ALA A 214 22.13 9.16 -8.64
CA ALA A 214 23.20 8.19 -8.45
C ALA A 214 23.77 7.66 -9.77
N LEU A 215 23.02 7.76 -10.87
CA LEU A 215 23.47 7.35 -12.20
C LEU A 215 24.13 8.49 -12.99
N ALA A 216 24.09 9.73 -12.48
CA ALA A 216 24.61 10.89 -13.18
C ALA A 216 26.11 10.77 -13.45
N GLY A 217 26.49 10.89 -14.72
CA GLY A 217 27.89 10.83 -15.15
C GLY A 217 28.49 9.41 -15.25
N LEU A 218 27.71 8.36 -14.96
CA LEU A 218 28.17 6.98 -15.15
C LEU A 218 28.17 6.64 -16.65
N ALA A 219 29.20 5.88 -17.07
CA ALA A 219 29.31 5.44 -18.46
C ALA A 219 28.22 4.40 -18.79
N ALA A 220 27.69 4.47 -20.01
CA ALA A 220 26.79 3.44 -20.49
C ALA A 220 27.50 2.10 -20.64
N VAL A 221 26.85 1.02 -20.23
CA VAL A 221 27.31 -0.36 -20.38
C VAL A 221 26.51 -1.06 -21.48
N ASP A 222 27.12 -2.06 -22.10
CA ASP A 222 26.42 -2.95 -23.03
C ASP A 222 25.69 -4.08 -22.27
N GLU A 223 24.87 -4.83 -23.00
CA GLU A 223 24.07 -5.94 -22.45
C GLU A 223 24.98 -7.01 -21.77
N ALA A 224 26.11 -7.34 -22.36
CA ALA A 224 27.02 -8.35 -21.81
C ALA A 224 27.63 -7.92 -20.48
N ARG A 225 27.96 -6.63 -20.34
CA ARG A 225 28.47 -6.05 -19.11
C ARG A 225 27.39 -5.97 -18.03
N ALA A 226 26.16 -5.56 -18.40
CA ALA A 226 25.01 -5.53 -17.50
C ALA A 226 24.65 -6.93 -16.97
N ARG A 227 24.69 -7.96 -17.83
CA ARG A 227 24.51 -9.36 -17.44
C ARG A 227 25.58 -9.82 -16.43
N GLN A 228 26.83 -9.46 -16.66
CA GLN A 228 27.90 -9.76 -15.72
C GLN A 228 27.71 -9.05 -14.38
N ALA A 229 27.26 -7.80 -14.39
CA ALA A 229 26.96 -7.04 -13.19
C ALA A 229 25.83 -7.71 -12.38
N LEU A 230 24.74 -8.10 -13.04
CA LEU A 230 23.65 -8.83 -12.39
C LEU A 230 24.10 -10.17 -11.81
N ALA A 231 24.87 -10.96 -12.56
CA ALA A 231 25.38 -12.24 -12.08
C ALA A 231 26.30 -12.08 -10.85
N ALA A 232 27.16 -11.06 -10.84
CA ALA A 232 27.98 -10.70 -9.70
C ALA A 232 27.17 -10.21 -8.51
N PHE A 233 26.12 -9.42 -8.76
CA PHE A 233 25.20 -8.91 -7.74
C PHE A 233 24.44 -10.03 -7.04
N VAL A 234 23.87 -10.95 -7.79
CA VAL A 234 23.12 -12.11 -7.23
C VAL A 234 24.06 -13.09 -6.54
N GLY A 235 25.26 -13.29 -7.09
CA GLY A 235 26.30 -14.14 -6.49
C GLY A 235 26.30 -15.59 -6.99
N GLN A 236 27.02 -16.48 -6.28
CA GLN A 236 27.32 -17.85 -6.75
C GLN A 236 26.09 -18.78 -6.88
N GLN A 237 24.96 -18.44 -6.29
CA GLN A 237 23.74 -19.25 -6.40
C GLN A 237 22.90 -18.92 -7.64
N ALA A 238 23.31 -17.90 -8.41
CA ALA A 238 22.63 -17.55 -9.65
C ALA A 238 22.74 -18.68 -10.69
N GLY A 239 21.61 -19.12 -11.20
CA GLY A 239 21.55 -19.92 -12.41
C GLY A 239 21.85 -19.08 -13.64
N GLU A 240 21.52 -19.61 -14.83
CA GLU A 240 21.70 -18.89 -16.09
C GLU A 240 20.88 -17.59 -16.09
N VAL A 241 21.54 -16.47 -16.37
CA VAL A 241 20.93 -15.14 -16.55
C VAL A 241 20.57 -14.98 -18.03
N THR A 242 19.28 -14.94 -18.31
CA THR A 242 18.72 -14.86 -19.68
C THR A 242 18.24 -13.44 -19.94
N PHE A 243 18.74 -12.80 -21.00
CA PHE A 243 18.24 -11.51 -21.48
C PHE A 243 16.84 -11.68 -22.07
N THR A 244 15.91 -10.78 -21.70
CA THR A 244 14.50 -10.84 -22.13
C THR A 244 14.06 -9.61 -22.93
N GLY A 245 14.77 -8.49 -22.80
CA GLY A 245 14.42 -7.26 -23.53
C GLY A 245 15.08 -6.02 -22.93
N GLU A 246 14.54 -4.88 -23.30
CA GLU A 246 14.96 -3.55 -22.84
C GLU A 246 13.73 -2.76 -22.40
N SER A 247 13.88 -1.89 -21.41
CA SER A 247 12.87 -0.92 -20.97
C SER A 247 13.46 0.48 -20.92
N GLU A 248 12.61 1.49 -21.04
CA GLU A 248 12.99 2.90 -20.98
C GLU A 248 12.36 3.60 -19.75
N ILE A 249 11.52 2.92 -18.99
CA ILE A 249 10.77 3.46 -17.86
C ILE A 249 11.01 2.60 -16.61
N PRO A 250 11.31 3.18 -15.44
CA PRO A 250 11.51 4.63 -15.17
C PRO A 250 12.85 5.17 -15.67
N VAL A 251 13.81 4.32 -16.01
CA VAL A 251 15.12 4.62 -16.59
C VAL A 251 15.51 3.50 -17.55
N ALA A 252 16.36 3.81 -18.54
CA ALA A 252 16.79 2.84 -19.55
C ALA A 252 17.51 1.65 -18.92
N CYS A 253 16.94 0.44 -19.07
CA CYS A 253 17.42 -0.82 -18.50
C CYS A 253 17.50 -1.94 -19.52
N TYR A 254 18.35 -2.93 -19.20
CA TYR A 254 18.31 -4.27 -19.76
C TYR A 254 17.52 -5.18 -18.81
N GLU A 255 16.60 -5.96 -19.37
CA GLU A 255 15.70 -6.85 -18.63
C GLU A 255 16.18 -8.30 -18.70
N TYR A 256 16.12 -8.98 -17.56
CA TYR A 256 16.60 -10.35 -17.42
C TYR A 256 15.63 -11.22 -16.65
N THR A 257 15.70 -12.53 -16.91
CA THR A 257 15.17 -13.56 -16.02
C THR A 257 16.30 -14.49 -15.57
N LEU A 258 16.22 -14.98 -14.35
CA LEU A 258 17.19 -15.88 -13.77
C LEU A 258 16.56 -16.81 -12.74
N ARG A 259 17.29 -17.85 -12.36
CA ARG A 259 16.94 -18.71 -11.22
C ARG A 259 17.92 -18.53 -10.08
N LEU A 260 17.38 -18.47 -8.86
CA LEU A 260 18.15 -18.44 -7.63
C LEU A 260 17.66 -19.59 -6.72
N GLY A 261 18.32 -20.74 -6.81
CA GLY A 261 17.84 -21.96 -6.19
C GLY A 261 16.47 -22.38 -6.74
N ALA A 262 15.46 -22.42 -5.87
CA ALA A 262 14.07 -22.73 -6.25
C ALA A 262 13.31 -21.53 -6.82
N TYR A 263 13.81 -20.31 -6.60
CA TYR A 263 13.12 -19.06 -6.96
C TYR A 263 13.39 -18.68 -8.42
N ARG A 264 12.35 -18.15 -9.07
CA ARG A 264 12.47 -17.50 -10.37
C ARG A 264 12.38 -16.00 -10.17
N LEU A 265 13.34 -15.26 -10.75
CA LEU A 265 13.43 -13.83 -10.62
C LEU A 265 13.39 -13.15 -11.98
N SER A 266 12.73 -11.98 -12.03
CA SER A 266 12.90 -10.97 -13.06
C SER A 266 13.77 -9.85 -12.49
N ALA A 267 14.65 -9.25 -13.31
CA ALA A 267 15.55 -8.20 -12.86
C ALA A 267 15.80 -7.18 -13.97
N GLY A 268 15.88 -5.89 -13.57
CA GLY A 268 16.26 -4.78 -14.42
C GLY A 268 17.64 -4.24 -14.01
N VAL A 269 18.51 -4.02 -15.01
CA VAL A 269 19.85 -3.44 -14.82
C VAL A 269 19.97 -2.19 -15.67
N THR A 270 20.34 -1.06 -15.06
CA THR A 270 20.43 0.22 -15.74
C THR A 270 21.51 0.22 -16.83
N ARG A 271 21.26 0.89 -17.95
CA ARG A 271 22.26 1.10 -18.99
C ARG A 271 23.37 2.07 -18.54
N ALA A 272 23.05 3.01 -17.65
CA ALA A 272 24.06 3.87 -17.04
C ALA A 272 24.63 3.15 -15.81
N GLY A 273 25.92 2.85 -15.86
CA GLY A 273 26.68 2.23 -14.75
C GLY A 273 26.50 0.72 -14.62
N GLY A 274 25.41 0.12 -15.09
CA GLY A 274 25.11 -1.30 -14.88
C GLY A 274 24.62 -1.63 -13.46
N GLU A 275 23.90 -0.70 -12.84
CA GLU A 275 23.34 -0.86 -11.49
C GLU A 275 22.06 -1.69 -11.52
N VAL A 276 21.86 -2.55 -10.51
CA VAL A 276 20.62 -3.33 -10.38
C VAL A 276 19.51 -2.42 -9.85
N LEU A 277 18.52 -2.14 -10.71
CA LEU A 277 17.38 -1.31 -10.38
C LEU A 277 16.36 -2.07 -9.53
N TYR A 278 16.06 -3.31 -9.92
CA TYR A 278 15.14 -4.18 -9.22
C TYR A 278 15.44 -5.66 -9.46
N MET A 279 14.98 -6.48 -8.53
CA MET A 279 14.78 -7.92 -8.66
C MET A 279 13.41 -8.27 -8.07
N LEU A 280 12.62 -9.05 -8.79
CA LEU A 280 11.27 -9.45 -8.36
C LEU A 280 11.13 -10.97 -8.45
N CYS A 281 10.65 -11.58 -7.37
CA CYS A 281 10.35 -13.00 -7.31
C CYS A 281 8.91 -13.26 -7.76
N ASP A 282 8.72 -14.24 -8.64
CA ASP A 282 7.40 -14.71 -9.08
C ASP A 282 6.99 -16.05 -8.42
N SER A 283 7.80 -16.54 -7.49
CA SER A 283 7.61 -17.85 -6.86
C SER A 283 7.15 -17.69 -5.41
N ALA A 284 6.22 -18.53 -4.97
CA ALA A 284 5.81 -18.58 -3.58
C ALA A 284 6.99 -18.99 -2.67
N ALA A 285 7.06 -18.39 -1.48
CA ALA A 285 8.00 -18.80 -0.46
C ALA A 285 7.58 -20.14 0.17
N GLY A 286 8.53 -20.85 0.74
CA GLY A 286 8.28 -22.04 1.55
C GLY A 286 7.76 -21.69 2.94
N GLU A 287 7.56 -22.73 3.78
CA GLU A 287 7.19 -22.54 5.18
C GLU A 287 8.25 -21.72 5.93
N ALA A 288 7.80 -20.71 6.70
CA ALA A 288 8.69 -19.81 7.42
C ALA A 288 9.45 -20.53 8.55
N VAL A 289 10.78 -20.43 8.54
CA VAL A 289 11.69 -20.97 9.55
C VAL A 289 12.44 -19.86 10.29
N LEU A 290 12.74 -18.78 9.61
CA LEU A 290 13.46 -17.63 10.17
C LEU A 290 12.50 -16.66 10.86
N THR A 291 13.02 -15.98 11.89
CA THR A 291 12.35 -14.81 12.48
C THR A 291 12.55 -13.58 11.59
N ASP A 292 11.68 -12.60 11.73
CA ASP A 292 11.76 -11.32 11.00
C ASP A 292 13.11 -10.63 11.26
N ALA A 293 13.60 -10.65 12.50
CA ALA A 293 14.92 -10.09 12.85
C ALA A 293 16.07 -10.80 12.11
N GLN A 294 16.06 -12.13 12.04
CA GLN A 294 17.09 -12.89 11.31
C GLN A 294 17.06 -12.60 9.81
N ALA A 295 15.88 -12.46 9.22
CA ALA A 295 15.72 -12.11 7.82
C ALA A 295 16.15 -10.66 7.55
N ALA A 296 15.83 -9.71 8.44
CA ALA A 296 16.30 -8.33 8.34
C ALA A 296 17.82 -8.22 8.44
N ASP A 297 18.47 -8.99 9.34
CA ASP A 297 19.92 -9.06 9.43
C ASP A 297 20.54 -9.64 8.15
N ALA A 298 19.93 -10.66 7.54
CA ALA A 298 20.35 -11.21 6.25
C ALA A 298 20.25 -10.16 5.13
N ALA A 299 19.16 -9.40 5.07
CA ALA A 299 18.98 -8.29 4.13
C ALA A 299 20.04 -7.20 4.30
N LYS A 300 20.32 -6.79 5.55
CA LYS A 300 21.35 -5.79 5.87
C LYS A 300 22.74 -6.26 5.45
N ALA A 301 23.09 -7.51 5.74
CA ALA A 301 24.35 -8.12 5.33
C ALA A 301 24.48 -8.21 3.80
N PHE A 302 23.37 -8.54 3.11
CA PHE A 302 23.33 -8.55 1.65
C PHE A 302 23.63 -7.15 1.09
N LEU A 303 22.92 -6.11 1.52
CA LEU A 303 23.13 -4.73 1.05
C LEU A 303 24.59 -4.27 1.27
N LEU A 304 25.15 -4.52 2.46
CA LEU A 304 26.54 -4.20 2.75
C LEU A 304 27.49 -4.90 1.79
N SER A 305 27.26 -6.20 1.51
CA SER A 305 28.09 -6.99 0.58
C SER A 305 27.97 -6.55 -0.88
N ARG A 306 26.92 -5.78 -1.22
CA ARG A 306 26.67 -5.23 -2.57
C ARG A 306 27.09 -3.76 -2.70
N GLY A 307 27.71 -3.19 -1.67
CA GLY A 307 28.31 -1.85 -1.75
C GLY A 307 27.39 -0.71 -1.39
N TYR A 308 26.18 -0.96 -0.83
CA TYR A 308 25.26 0.10 -0.38
C TYR A 308 25.77 0.89 0.85
N GLY A 309 26.87 0.43 1.48
CA GLY A 309 27.40 1.09 2.67
C GLY A 309 26.61 0.78 3.93
N GLU A 310 26.63 1.72 4.87
CA GLU A 310 25.85 1.61 6.10
C GLU A 310 24.37 1.88 5.83
N MET A 311 23.53 0.94 6.23
CA MET A 311 22.09 1.00 6.03
C MET A 311 21.37 0.75 7.36
N GLU A 312 20.31 1.48 7.61
CA GLU A 312 19.47 1.34 8.81
C GLU A 312 18.09 0.84 8.43
N LEU A 313 17.60 -0.19 9.14
CA LEU A 313 16.25 -0.69 8.96
C LEU A 313 15.25 0.39 9.39
N SER A 314 14.44 0.86 8.45
CA SER A 314 13.39 1.84 8.74
C SER A 314 12.06 1.17 9.04
N TYR A 315 11.74 0.10 8.33
CA TYR A 315 10.47 -0.60 8.38
C TYR A 315 10.58 -2.02 7.84
N SER A 316 9.73 -2.93 8.32
CA SER A 316 9.58 -4.26 7.73
C SER A 316 8.15 -4.77 7.84
N SER A 317 7.73 -5.54 6.84
CA SER A 317 6.45 -6.25 6.83
C SER A 317 6.65 -7.68 6.36
N ARG A 318 5.76 -8.58 6.80
CA ARG A 318 5.78 -9.99 6.42
C ARG A 318 4.50 -10.35 5.69
N PHE A 319 4.65 -10.98 4.55
CA PHE A 319 3.53 -11.53 3.79
C PHE A 319 3.96 -12.81 3.06
N ASP A 320 3.14 -13.84 3.12
CA ASP A 320 3.29 -15.13 2.41
C ASP A 320 4.71 -15.74 2.49
N GLY A 321 5.28 -15.77 3.70
CA GLY A 321 6.61 -16.33 3.96
C GLY A 321 7.78 -15.48 3.45
N ILE A 322 7.53 -14.23 3.06
CA ILE A 322 8.53 -13.25 2.65
C ILE A 322 8.54 -12.09 3.64
N LEU A 323 9.72 -11.70 4.11
CA LEU A 323 9.93 -10.42 4.79
C LEU A 323 10.32 -9.37 3.76
N THR A 324 9.55 -8.29 3.68
CA THR A 324 9.93 -7.07 2.96
C THR A 324 10.50 -6.09 3.98
N ALA A 325 11.76 -5.69 3.81
CA ALA A 325 12.47 -4.80 4.71
C ALA A 325 12.98 -3.57 3.96
N ASN A 326 12.61 -2.37 4.42
CA ASN A 326 13.07 -1.09 3.89
C ASN A 326 14.26 -0.59 4.70
N PHE A 327 15.34 -0.26 4.01
CA PHE A 327 16.56 0.28 4.58
C PHE A 327 16.84 1.67 4.06
N ALA A 328 17.14 2.60 4.97
CA ALA A 328 17.61 3.93 4.65
C ALA A 328 19.14 3.98 4.71
N ALA A 329 19.78 4.68 3.79
CA ALA A 329 21.22 4.90 3.84
C ALA A 329 21.62 5.73 5.07
N VAL A 330 22.82 5.51 5.58
CA VAL A 330 23.36 6.30 6.70
C VAL A 330 24.62 7.03 6.23
N GLN A 331 24.67 8.33 6.43
CA GLN A 331 25.84 9.16 6.14
C GLN A 331 26.27 9.91 7.41
N ASP A 332 27.49 9.69 7.85
CA ASP A 332 28.08 10.36 9.00
C ASP A 332 27.19 10.26 10.28
N GLY A 333 26.52 9.12 10.46
CA GLY A 333 25.60 8.85 11.59
C GLY A 333 24.19 9.43 11.42
N VAL A 334 23.86 10.02 10.27
CA VAL A 334 22.56 10.59 9.95
C VAL A 334 21.79 9.65 9.01
N VAL A 335 20.56 9.28 9.36
CA VAL A 335 19.70 8.42 8.53
C VAL A 335 19.12 9.23 7.37
N LEU A 336 19.24 8.75 6.15
CA LEU A 336 18.80 9.43 4.93
C LEU A 336 17.53 8.75 4.39
N TYR A 337 16.37 9.21 4.77
CA TYR A 337 15.08 8.67 4.31
C TYR A 337 14.79 8.86 2.80
N PRO A 338 15.37 9.85 2.09
CA PRO A 338 15.25 9.87 0.63
C PRO A 338 15.93 8.69 -0.07
N ASP A 339 16.92 8.06 0.57
CA ASP A 339 17.79 7.02 -0.02
C ASP A 339 17.38 5.62 0.46
N LEU A 340 16.14 5.23 0.13
CA LEU A 340 15.57 3.95 0.55
C LEU A 340 15.87 2.83 -0.44
N VAL A 341 16.16 1.64 0.10
CA VAL A 341 16.24 0.37 -0.63
C VAL A 341 15.31 -0.64 0.02
N LYS A 342 14.44 -1.25 -0.76
CA LYS A 342 13.56 -2.32 -0.31
C LYS A 342 14.19 -3.67 -0.66
N VAL A 343 14.23 -4.59 0.31
CA VAL A 343 14.78 -5.94 0.15
C VAL A 343 13.74 -6.96 0.58
N GLN A 344 13.52 -7.97 -0.23
CA GLN A 344 12.66 -9.11 0.10
C GLN A 344 13.49 -10.35 0.41
N VAL A 345 13.21 -10.97 1.55
CA VAL A 345 13.92 -12.15 2.04
C VAL A 345 12.93 -13.28 2.30
N SER A 346 13.20 -14.44 1.75
CA SER A 346 12.45 -15.65 2.08
C SER A 346 12.68 -16.06 3.53
N LEU A 347 11.61 -16.20 4.29
CA LEU A 347 11.66 -16.69 5.67
C LEU A 347 11.92 -18.20 5.76
N ALA A 348 11.84 -18.93 4.66
CA ALA A 348 12.12 -20.36 4.63
C ALA A 348 13.64 -20.66 4.73
N ASP A 349 14.50 -19.83 4.12
CA ASP A 349 15.92 -20.12 3.98
C ASP A 349 16.85 -18.89 4.06
N GLY A 350 16.30 -17.68 4.22
CA GLY A 350 17.09 -16.45 4.27
C GLY A 350 17.61 -15.95 2.92
N THR A 351 17.15 -16.53 1.82
CA THR A 351 17.53 -16.09 0.48
C THR A 351 16.92 -14.72 0.18
N VAL A 352 17.75 -13.78 -0.30
CA VAL A 352 17.24 -12.50 -0.83
C VAL A 352 16.61 -12.77 -2.19
N VAL A 353 15.29 -12.65 -2.26
CA VAL A 353 14.48 -12.95 -3.44
C VAL A 353 13.94 -11.71 -4.16
N GLY A 354 14.11 -10.53 -3.56
CA GLY A 354 13.68 -9.28 -4.17
C GLY A 354 14.52 -8.09 -3.75
N LEU A 355 14.58 -7.09 -4.62
CA LEU A 355 15.22 -5.80 -4.39
C LEU A 355 14.44 -4.74 -5.16
N GLU A 356 14.29 -3.56 -4.58
CA GLU A 356 13.84 -2.35 -5.25
C GLU A 356 14.73 -1.20 -4.83
N ALA A 357 15.53 -0.69 -5.77
CA ALA A 357 16.53 0.34 -5.53
C ALA A 357 16.24 1.66 -6.25
N ALA A 358 15.04 1.82 -6.83
CA ALA A 358 14.70 3.01 -7.60
C ALA A 358 14.85 4.29 -6.77
N ASN A 359 14.30 4.35 -5.56
CA ASN A 359 14.41 5.52 -4.67
C ASN A 359 15.86 5.84 -4.32
N TYR A 360 16.67 4.81 -4.02
CA TYR A 360 18.09 4.98 -3.77
C TYR A 360 18.81 5.56 -5.00
N LEU A 361 18.62 4.97 -6.16
CA LEU A 361 19.28 5.42 -7.40
C LEU A 361 18.83 6.82 -7.84
N MET A 362 17.59 7.21 -7.55
CA MET A 362 17.11 8.57 -7.81
C MET A 362 17.70 9.61 -6.88
N ASN A 363 17.91 9.29 -5.60
CA ASN A 363 18.18 10.30 -4.58
C ASN A 363 19.61 10.25 -4.01
N HIS A 364 20.29 9.09 -4.08
CA HIS A 364 21.57 8.91 -3.40
C HIS A 364 22.68 9.74 -4.01
N VAL A 365 23.09 10.72 -3.25
CA VAL A 365 24.30 11.54 -3.47
C VAL A 365 24.92 11.85 -2.11
N ARG A 366 26.25 12.07 -2.08
CA ARG A 366 26.87 12.56 -0.85
C ARG A 366 26.39 13.97 -0.55
N ARG A 367 25.75 14.15 0.61
CA ARG A 367 25.20 15.43 1.07
C ARG A 367 26.18 16.20 1.92
N GLU A 368 26.12 17.54 1.84
CA GLU A 368 26.73 18.42 2.83
C GLU A 368 25.74 18.63 3.98
N ILE A 369 25.82 17.79 5.01
CA ILE A 369 24.91 17.84 6.16
C ILE A 369 25.40 18.90 7.12
N SER A 370 24.60 19.97 7.29
CA SER A 370 24.89 21.03 8.24
C SER A 370 24.80 20.53 9.68
N LEU A 371 25.56 21.13 10.59
CA LEU A 371 25.41 20.82 12.02
C LEU A 371 24.02 21.25 12.51
N PRO A 372 23.36 20.45 13.36
CA PRO A 372 22.10 20.84 13.96
C PRO A 372 22.29 22.07 14.86
N LYS A 373 21.32 22.98 14.86
CA LYS A 373 21.32 24.14 15.78
C LYS A 373 20.71 23.80 17.14
N LEU A 374 19.81 22.85 17.17
CA LEU A 374 19.22 22.30 18.38
C LEU A 374 20.01 21.12 18.88
N THR A 375 20.01 20.90 20.17
CA THR A 375 20.46 19.65 20.77
C THR A 375 19.33 18.60 20.69
N GLU A 376 19.67 17.33 20.84
CA GLU A 376 18.69 16.24 20.97
C GLU A 376 17.67 16.53 22.08
N ALA A 377 18.13 17.02 23.24
CA ALA A 377 17.27 17.36 24.37
C ALA A 377 16.28 18.50 24.03
N ASP A 378 16.73 19.50 23.23
CA ASP A 378 15.85 20.57 22.77
C ASP A 378 14.77 20.03 21.85
N ALA A 379 15.11 19.13 20.95
CA ALA A 379 14.17 18.50 20.03
C ALA A 379 13.15 17.61 20.76
N VAL A 380 13.62 16.80 21.71
CA VAL A 380 12.75 15.99 22.59
C VAL A 380 11.79 16.88 23.39
N GLY A 381 12.22 18.06 23.82
CA GLY A 381 11.35 19.02 24.51
C GLY A 381 10.28 19.68 23.63
N ARG A 382 10.29 19.45 22.30
CA ARG A 382 9.33 20.03 21.35
C ARG A 382 8.17 19.10 20.98
N ILE A 383 8.27 17.81 21.28
CA ILE A 383 7.16 16.88 21.00
C ILE A 383 5.94 17.19 21.85
N GLY A 384 4.76 16.79 21.39
CA GLY A 384 3.49 17.01 22.09
C GLY A 384 3.52 16.51 23.52
N GLY A 385 2.96 17.29 24.45
CA GLY A 385 2.99 16.99 25.89
C GLY A 385 2.29 15.69 26.31
N ALA A 386 1.51 15.07 25.41
CA ALA A 386 0.89 13.77 25.59
C ALA A 386 1.82 12.59 25.22
N LEU A 387 3.01 12.89 24.66
CA LEU A 387 4.00 11.91 24.26
C LEU A 387 5.09 11.73 25.32
N THR A 388 5.47 10.47 25.55
CA THR A 388 6.62 10.11 26.39
C THR A 388 7.77 9.69 25.48
N PRO A 389 8.91 10.44 25.44
CA PRO A 389 10.02 10.14 24.55
C PRO A 389 10.72 8.83 24.98
N VAL A 390 11.12 8.03 23.97
CA VAL A 390 11.86 6.77 24.14
C VAL A 390 13.31 6.94 23.69
N GLY A 391 13.56 7.73 22.64
CA GLY A 391 14.86 8.01 22.07
C GLY A 391 14.75 8.96 20.89
N ALA A 392 15.90 9.51 20.47
CA ALA A 392 15.97 10.35 19.29
C ALA A 392 17.24 10.07 18.49
N ARG A 393 17.19 10.36 17.16
CA ARG A 393 18.33 10.27 16.25
C ARG A 393 18.24 11.32 15.16
N LEU A 394 19.37 11.69 14.57
CA LEU A 394 19.38 12.58 13.41
C LEU A 394 18.99 11.84 12.14
N CYS A 395 18.17 12.49 11.33
CA CYS A 395 17.77 12.02 10.02
C CYS A 395 17.57 13.17 9.02
N VAL A 396 17.62 12.85 7.75
CA VAL A 396 17.14 13.73 6.67
C VAL A 396 15.82 13.18 6.17
N ILE A 397 14.79 14.03 6.13
CA ILE A 397 13.48 13.68 5.58
C ILE A 397 13.19 14.45 4.30
N PRO A 398 12.53 13.84 3.29
CA PRO A 398 12.00 14.55 2.14
C PRO A 398 10.68 15.23 2.51
N GLU A 399 10.50 16.47 2.07
CA GLU A 399 9.23 17.18 2.18
C GLU A 399 9.08 18.08 0.95
N ASN A 400 8.09 17.78 0.09
CA ASN A 400 7.96 18.37 -1.23
C ASN A 400 9.28 18.20 -2.03
N ASP A 401 9.80 19.27 -2.66
CA ASP A 401 11.04 19.27 -3.44
C ASP A 401 12.30 19.59 -2.60
N SER A 402 12.22 19.47 -1.26
CA SER A 402 13.28 19.84 -0.33
C SER A 402 13.60 18.73 0.64
N GLU A 403 14.82 18.77 1.19
CA GLU A 403 15.26 17.86 2.25
C GLU A 403 15.51 18.65 3.54
N PHE A 404 15.11 18.11 4.68
CA PHE A 404 15.27 18.75 5.98
C PHE A 404 16.01 17.85 6.96
N LEU A 405 17.03 18.40 7.62
CA LEU A 405 17.68 17.76 8.75
C LEU A 405 16.76 17.83 9.96
N CYS A 406 16.38 16.68 10.50
CA CYS A 406 15.46 16.56 11.63
C CYS A 406 16.03 15.66 12.71
N TYR A 407 15.51 15.81 13.91
CA TYR A 407 15.53 14.76 14.92
C TYR A 407 14.27 13.91 14.76
N GLU A 408 14.41 12.62 14.50
CA GLU A 408 13.35 11.63 14.66
C GLU A 408 13.27 11.27 16.14
N VAL A 409 12.20 11.68 16.79
CA VAL A 409 11.94 11.36 18.19
C VAL A 409 10.92 10.22 18.23
N ARG A 410 11.36 9.04 18.70
CA ARG A 410 10.45 7.94 19.01
C ARG A 410 9.82 8.18 20.37
N ALA A 411 8.50 8.12 20.44
CA ALA A 411 7.75 8.39 21.66
C ALA A 411 6.52 7.48 21.76
N THR A 412 5.95 7.34 22.95
CA THR A 412 4.76 6.55 23.22
C THR A 412 3.65 7.41 23.82
N SER A 413 2.38 7.04 23.54
CA SER A 413 1.21 7.53 24.24
C SER A 413 0.26 6.35 24.48
N GLY A 414 0.09 5.95 25.73
CA GLY A 414 -0.58 4.68 26.07
C GLY A 414 0.17 3.49 25.48
N SER A 415 -0.53 2.68 24.67
CA SER A 415 0.05 1.55 23.92
C SER A 415 0.63 1.95 22.57
N ASP A 416 0.32 3.13 22.08
CA ASP A 416 0.69 3.57 20.74
C ASP A 416 2.12 4.12 20.69
N THR A 417 2.83 3.83 19.60
CA THR A 417 4.17 4.36 19.31
C THR A 417 4.08 5.40 18.20
N PHE A 418 4.79 6.51 18.38
CA PHE A 418 4.84 7.62 17.41
C PHE A 418 6.27 7.95 17.05
N LEU A 419 6.47 8.48 15.84
CA LEU A 419 7.70 9.07 15.34
C LEU A 419 7.41 10.54 15.03
N ALA A 420 7.99 11.45 15.84
CA ALA A 420 7.89 12.88 15.61
C ALA A 420 9.19 13.40 14.98
N TYR A 421 9.07 14.10 13.86
CA TYR A 421 10.21 14.64 13.12
C TYR A 421 10.34 16.14 13.39
N ILE A 422 11.31 16.51 14.21
CA ILE A 422 11.55 17.87 14.65
C ILE A 422 12.71 18.48 13.85
N ASP A 423 12.46 19.56 13.14
CA ASP A 423 13.48 20.29 12.36
C ASP A 423 14.65 20.69 13.26
N ALA A 424 15.84 20.19 12.95
CA ALA A 424 17.04 20.36 13.77
C ALA A 424 17.58 21.81 13.78
N THR A 425 17.04 22.70 12.95
CA THR A 425 17.39 24.10 12.85
C THR A 425 16.36 25.01 13.53
N THR A 426 15.07 24.76 13.30
CA THR A 426 13.97 25.64 13.71
C THR A 426 13.23 25.13 14.93
N GLY A 427 13.23 23.82 15.19
CA GLY A 427 12.48 23.17 16.25
C GLY A 427 11.00 22.98 15.95
N VAL A 428 10.60 23.19 14.70
CA VAL A 428 9.22 22.95 14.25
C VAL A 428 9.01 21.45 14.05
N GLU A 429 7.88 20.91 14.52
CA GLU A 429 7.43 19.56 14.21
C GLU A 429 6.97 19.52 12.75
N ARG A 430 7.76 18.87 11.89
CA ARG A 430 7.47 18.78 10.47
C ARG A 430 6.52 17.65 10.14
N ARG A 431 6.67 16.52 10.83
CA ARG A 431 5.83 15.34 10.59
C ARG A 431 5.64 14.55 11.87
N LEU A 432 4.47 13.96 12.00
CA LEU A 432 4.14 13.03 13.06
C LEU A 432 3.55 11.77 12.41
N MET A 433 4.13 10.63 12.72
CA MET A 433 3.70 9.33 12.22
C MET A 433 3.37 8.40 13.38
N GLN A 434 2.40 7.52 13.21
CA GLN A 434 2.09 6.45 14.15
C GLN A 434 2.66 5.13 13.63
N VAL A 435 3.28 4.36 14.52
CA VAL A 435 3.66 2.96 14.26
C VAL A 435 2.48 2.09 14.64
N VAL A 436 1.85 1.48 13.67
CA VAL A 436 0.72 0.55 13.86
C VAL A 436 1.27 -0.87 13.76
N GLU A 437 1.22 -1.63 14.86
CA GLU A 437 1.64 -3.02 14.88
C GLU A 437 0.48 -3.91 14.44
N GLY A 438 0.73 -4.88 13.54
CA GLY A 438 -0.24 -5.85 13.05
C GLY A 438 0.40 -7.21 12.83
N ASP A 439 -0.40 -8.24 12.53
CA ASP A 439 0.07 -9.64 12.33
C ASP A 439 1.10 -9.78 11.19
N GLY A 440 1.11 -8.84 10.23
CA GLY A 440 2.07 -8.79 9.11
C GLY A 440 3.33 -7.96 9.39
N GLY A 441 3.51 -7.40 10.58
CA GLY A 441 4.61 -6.51 10.96
C GLY A 441 4.15 -5.13 11.41
N ALA A 442 5.08 -4.20 11.64
CA ALA A 442 4.76 -2.83 12.00
C ALA A 442 4.53 -1.98 10.74
N LYS A 443 3.52 -1.11 10.77
CA LYS A 443 3.17 -0.14 9.73
C LYS A 443 3.39 1.27 10.29
N VAL A 444 3.94 2.17 9.48
CA VAL A 444 4.13 3.57 9.89
C VAL A 444 3.25 4.47 9.03
N MET A 445 2.34 5.19 9.65
CA MET A 445 1.33 6.01 8.98
C MET A 445 1.37 7.46 9.44
#